data_4b12b85bd5de13a95d2c618c52f436af
#
_entry.id   4b12b85bd5de13a95d2c618c52f436af
#
_cell.length_a   1.000
_cell.length_b   1.000
_cell.length_c   1.000
_cell.angle_alpha   90.00
_cell.angle_beta   90.00
_cell.angle_gamma   90.00
#
_symmetry.space_group_name_H-M   'P 1'
#
loop_
_entity.id
_entity.type
_entity.pdbx_description
1 polymer ?
#
loop_
_entity_poly.entity_id
_entity_poly.type
_entity_poly.pdbx_seq_one_letter_code
_entity_poly.pdbx_strand_id
1 'polypeptide(L)'
;MKKKLSLLVALTMMLGSMAGLAEEAKQGPTEAELLAKPCEFSLIEANGEQPRLTYIEGVTPILEVDGYKFKDMNKNGKLDPYEDWRLDTETRVNDLISQMTPEEEAGLLFCVSANLETARSLIPDFNLTCMLFNLNGTPDNVVSTLNNLQAAAEKERLGVPMIFTSDREFNAWGGYIDKAHIAYGTANDPELAYKLSNIYGKAMVAVGIHVTFEPYANEIGAQYGENPEHIANIVYQEVKGMEDAGFASCVKHWIGRGGDSNFGNARSVAQNFDNWMVGWKAALAGGNEWVMTNCGGTGITNTTDVKWDSVTMSYLRDTLGFDGIVVTDWWALGMRQQVSGVTNEGVELSEQTGRWLYNEALKNGTDMFGAGGIKHGEEISENTMWNWPDCIVNGLKEGDVEKQWVDRSAARILKFKFEKGLFENPYRVMDEALAVVASPEWIANRTAIHTNEDLRAARTAEEVELAEKLQAKSAVLVKNDNGLLPLAKGTKVYIESSSADTLDHYKTYLNNFGTVVENLEDADVAIGYFSALNDAAELLVEDAQDAGKPIILTMVSKVTEYELKNAVS
;
A
#
# COMPACT_ATOMS: atom_id res chain seq x y z
N MET A 1 -42.05 43.76 20.88
CA MET A 1 -41.08 44.24 19.88
C MET A 1 -40.18 45.30 20.50
N LYS A 2 -39.13 44.93 21.22
CA LYS A 2 -37.99 45.77 21.72
C LYS A 2 -37.14 44.90 22.64
N LYS A 3 -36.33 43.99 22.09
CA LYS A 3 -35.24 43.26 22.77
C LYS A 3 -34.50 42.36 21.75
N LYS A 4 -33.96 42.93 20.67
CA LYS A 4 -33.01 42.28 19.75
C LYS A 4 -32.18 43.33 19.02
N LEU A 5 -31.60 44.28 19.74
CA LEU A 5 -30.70 45.26 19.13
C LEU A 5 -29.56 45.69 20.05
N SER A 6 -29.10 44.84 20.95
CA SER A 6 -27.99 45.17 21.85
C SER A 6 -26.88 44.11 21.92
N LEU A 7 -26.84 43.15 20.96
CA LEU A 7 -25.77 42.11 20.96
C LEU A 7 -24.92 42.10 19.69
N LEU A 8 -25.01 43.14 18.87
CA LEU A 8 -24.25 43.25 17.62
C LEU A 8 -23.20 44.38 17.61
N VAL A 9 -23.05 45.11 18.72
CA VAL A 9 -22.09 46.24 18.82
C VAL A 9 -20.92 45.92 19.78
N ALA A 10 -20.97 44.84 20.54
CA ALA A 10 -19.91 44.43 21.47
C ALA A 10 -18.88 43.46 20.85
N LEU A 11 -19.07 42.99 19.61
CA LEU A 11 -18.16 42.05 18.95
C LEU A 11 -17.24 42.71 17.90
N THR A 12 -17.35 44.01 17.72
CA THR A 12 -16.55 44.75 16.74
C THR A 12 -15.46 45.65 17.34
N MET A 13 -15.27 45.60 18.67
CA MET A 13 -14.24 46.38 19.36
C MET A 13 -13.18 45.56 20.12
N MET A 14 -13.12 44.23 19.91
CA MET A 14 -12.02 43.38 20.43
C MET A 14 -11.17 42.73 19.33
N LEU A 15 -11.25 43.18 18.11
CA LEU A 15 -10.42 42.74 16.98
C LEU A 15 -9.39 43.81 16.51
N GLY A 16 -9.16 44.82 17.34
CA GLY A 16 -8.33 45.98 16.98
C GLY A 16 -7.03 46.20 17.76
N SER A 17 -6.47 45.19 18.47
CA SER A 17 -5.19 45.43 19.20
C SER A 17 -4.35 44.17 19.44
N MET A 18 -4.31 43.22 18.53
CA MET A 18 -3.25 42.20 18.44
C MET A 18 -2.70 42.08 17.03
N ALA A 19 -2.43 43.22 16.40
CA ALA A 19 -1.57 43.32 15.21
C ALA A 19 -0.18 43.78 15.70
N GLY A 20 0.58 42.82 16.25
CA GLY A 20 1.94 43.08 16.68
C GLY A 20 2.62 41.75 17.00
N LEU A 21 3.53 41.35 16.08
CA LEU A 21 4.45 40.23 16.24
C LEU A 21 3.86 38.81 16.11
N ALA A 22 3.16 38.52 15.02
CA ALA A 22 3.31 37.20 14.40
C ALA A 22 4.64 37.29 13.61
N GLU A 23 5.70 36.69 14.11
CA GLU A 23 6.80 36.23 13.26
C GLU A 23 6.13 35.43 12.14
N GLU A 24 6.27 35.86 10.89
CA GLU A 24 5.90 35.08 9.71
C GLU A 24 6.72 33.80 9.82
N ALA A 25 6.11 32.74 10.31
CA ALA A 25 6.62 31.40 10.10
C ALA A 25 6.79 31.29 8.58
N LYS A 26 8.03 31.26 8.12
CA LYS A 26 8.34 31.06 6.72
C LYS A 26 7.64 29.79 6.32
N GLN A 27 6.53 29.93 5.63
CA GLN A 27 5.82 28.81 5.03
C GLN A 27 6.84 28.13 4.12
N GLY A 28 7.13 26.85 4.36
CA GLY A 28 8.03 26.09 3.51
C GLY A 28 7.51 26.07 2.06
N PRO A 29 8.33 25.64 1.10
CA PRO A 29 7.89 25.57 -0.28
C PRO A 29 6.69 24.66 -0.42
N THR A 30 5.73 25.05 -1.23
CA THR A 30 4.54 24.25 -1.56
C THR A 30 4.92 22.96 -2.30
N GLU A 31 4.04 21.97 -2.33
CA GLU A 31 4.24 20.73 -3.08
C GLU A 31 4.58 21.01 -4.56
N ALA A 32 3.86 21.95 -5.19
CA ALA A 32 4.14 22.36 -6.57
C ALA A 32 5.54 22.98 -6.75
N GLU A 33 6.02 23.78 -5.77
CA GLU A 33 7.36 24.33 -5.80
C GLU A 33 8.44 23.27 -5.58
N LEU A 34 8.15 22.23 -4.81
CA LEU A 34 9.04 21.11 -4.57
C LEU A 34 9.14 20.18 -5.78
N LEU A 35 8.04 19.95 -6.47
CA LEU A 35 8.00 19.19 -7.72
C LEU A 35 8.66 19.96 -8.87
N ALA A 36 8.52 21.28 -8.89
CA ALA A 36 9.16 22.16 -9.88
C ALA A 36 10.69 22.24 -9.74
N LYS A 37 11.24 21.84 -8.60
CA LYS A 37 12.68 21.78 -8.34
C LYS A 37 13.06 20.38 -7.89
N PRO A 38 13.22 19.44 -8.84
CA PRO A 38 13.68 18.10 -8.51
C PRO A 38 15.03 18.17 -7.78
N CYS A 39 15.22 17.28 -6.83
CA CYS A 39 16.48 17.15 -6.10
C CYS A 39 17.62 16.87 -7.09
N GLU A 40 18.69 17.67 -7.01
CA GLU A 40 19.93 17.38 -7.71
C GLU A 40 20.80 16.49 -6.81
N PHE A 41 21.29 15.39 -7.36
CA PHE A 41 22.19 14.47 -6.67
C PHE A 41 23.33 14.05 -7.59
N SER A 42 24.45 13.65 -6.99
CA SER A 42 25.62 13.13 -7.68
C SER A 42 25.60 11.63 -7.71
N LEU A 43 26.24 11.06 -8.72
CA LEU A 43 26.29 9.63 -9.00
C LEU A 43 27.73 9.17 -9.19
N ILE A 44 28.08 8.09 -8.50
CA ILE A 44 29.28 7.29 -8.75
C ILE A 44 28.82 5.96 -9.31
N GLU A 45 29.19 5.66 -10.56
CA GLU A 45 28.80 4.41 -11.20
C GLU A 45 29.46 3.19 -10.55
N ALA A 46 28.76 2.07 -10.60
CA ALA A 46 29.31 0.79 -10.18
C ALA A 46 30.55 0.42 -11.02
N ASN A 47 31.60 -0.06 -10.36
CA ASN A 47 32.83 -0.48 -11.02
C ASN A 47 33.51 -1.63 -10.26
N GLY A 48 33.49 -2.83 -10.79
CA GLY A 48 33.99 -4.02 -10.10
C GLY A 48 33.16 -4.32 -8.85
N GLU A 49 33.81 -4.30 -7.69
CA GLU A 49 33.13 -4.49 -6.39
C GLU A 49 32.48 -3.20 -5.87
N GLN A 50 32.86 -2.03 -6.41
CA GLN A 50 32.28 -0.74 -6.04
C GLN A 50 30.79 -0.72 -6.43
N PRO A 51 29.88 -0.60 -5.47
CA PRO A 51 28.46 -0.41 -5.80
C PRO A 51 28.22 0.97 -6.38
N ARG A 52 27.07 1.14 -7.03
CA ARG A 52 26.58 2.44 -7.43
C ARG A 52 26.28 3.26 -6.17
N LEU A 53 26.83 4.49 -6.09
CA LEU A 53 26.54 5.40 -5.00
C LEU A 53 25.80 6.64 -5.55
N THR A 54 24.72 7.00 -4.87
CA THR A 54 24.04 8.27 -5.12
C THR A 54 23.98 9.10 -3.83
N TYR A 55 24.24 10.41 -3.94
CA TYR A 55 24.39 11.29 -2.78
C TYR A 55 24.19 12.76 -3.16
N ILE A 56 23.92 13.60 -2.18
CA ILE A 56 23.86 15.06 -2.37
C ILE A 56 25.25 15.67 -2.13
N GLU A 57 25.80 16.28 -3.18
CA GLU A 57 27.06 17.00 -3.07
C GLU A 57 26.95 18.16 -2.08
N GLY A 58 27.93 18.27 -1.19
CA GLY A 58 27.92 19.28 -0.12
C GLY A 58 27.07 18.90 1.11
N VAL A 59 26.32 17.80 1.06
CA VAL A 59 25.61 17.22 2.22
C VAL A 59 26.37 16.00 2.74
N THR A 60 26.59 15.01 1.87
CA THR A 60 27.29 13.77 2.24
C THR A 60 28.68 13.75 1.60
N PRO A 61 29.76 13.88 2.39
CA PRO A 61 31.11 13.73 1.89
C PRO A 61 31.38 12.34 1.34
N ILE A 62 32.31 12.23 0.40
CA ILE A 62 32.80 10.95 -0.10
C ILE A 62 34.20 10.70 0.45
N LEU A 63 34.37 9.58 1.12
CA LEU A 63 35.65 9.07 1.58
C LEU A 63 36.25 8.15 0.53
N GLU A 64 37.57 8.16 0.40
CA GLU A 64 38.32 7.21 -0.43
C GLU A 64 39.22 6.39 0.45
N VAL A 65 38.98 5.07 0.52
CA VAL A 65 39.70 4.12 1.33
C VAL A 65 40.04 2.88 0.48
N ASP A 66 41.27 2.49 0.43
CA ASP A 66 41.76 1.32 -0.33
C ASP A 66 41.39 1.36 -1.83
N GLY A 67 41.21 2.56 -2.40
CA GLY A 67 40.82 2.75 -3.79
C GLY A 67 39.31 2.65 -4.07
N TYR A 68 38.52 2.47 -3.04
CA TYR A 68 37.03 2.50 -3.10
C TYR A 68 36.46 3.77 -2.49
N LYS A 69 35.26 4.11 -2.93
CA LYS A 69 34.51 5.28 -2.45
C LYS A 69 33.38 4.88 -1.51
N PHE A 70 33.22 5.67 -0.46
CA PHE A 70 32.22 5.47 0.59
C PHE A 70 31.50 6.77 0.89
N LYS A 71 30.26 6.70 1.30
CA LYS A 71 29.47 7.84 1.78
C LYS A 71 29.76 8.04 3.27
N ASP A 72 30.27 9.22 3.66
CA ASP A 72 30.38 9.65 5.06
C ASP A 72 29.02 10.20 5.50
N MET A 73 28.10 9.30 5.87
CA MET A 73 26.70 9.62 6.10
C MET A 73 26.48 10.40 7.41
N ASN A 74 27.30 10.14 8.43
CA ASN A 74 27.24 10.90 9.68
C ASN A 74 28.16 12.13 9.68
N LYS A 75 28.88 12.39 8.59
CA LYS A 75 29.71 13.60 8.33
C LYS A 75 30.84 13.76 9.34
N ASN A 76 31.37 12.66 9.90
CA ASN A 76 32.42 12.68 10.92
C ASN A 76 33.86 12.62 10.35
N GLY A 77 34.00 12.44 9.03
CA GLY A 77 35.28 12.36 8.32
C GLY A 77 36.02 11.01 8.48
N LYS A 78 35.33 9.97 8.91
CA LYS A 78 35.87 8.60 9.09
C LYS A 78 34.93 7.62 8.43
N LEU A 79 35.45 6.50 7.98
CA LEU A 79 34.65 5.40 7.51
C LEU A 79 34.19 4.56 8.70
N ASP A 80 32.93 4.73 9.10
CA ASP A 80 32.32 3.90 10.14
C ASP A 80 31.85 2.55 9.58
N PRO A 81 31.75 1.50 10.41
CA PRO A 81 31.34 0.18 9.92
C PRO A 81 29.99 0.19 9.17
N TYR A 82 29.00 0.98 9.57
CA TYR A 82 27.71 1.01 8.87
C TYR A 82 27.79 1.65 7.47
N GLU A 83 28.81 2.44 7.20
CA GLU A 83 29.07 3.12 5.91
C GLU A 83 29.90 2.25 4.96
N ASP A 84 30.62 1.26 5.53
CA ASP A 84 31.46 0.36 4.75
C ASP A 84 30.62 -0.77 4.13
N TRP A 85 30.24 -0.58 2.87
CA TRP A 85 29.43 -1.52 2.09
C TRP A 85 30.13 -2.88 1.85
N ARG A 86 31.40 -3.05 2.17
CA ARG A 86 32.14 -4.31 2.07
C ARG A 86 31.87 -5.25 3.25
N LEU A 87 31.37 -4.69 4.36
CA LEU A 87 31.05 -5.47 5.57
C LEU A 87 29.68 -6.16 5.44
N ASP A 88 29.52 -7.22 6.18
CA ASP A 88 28.23 -7.92 6.25
C ASP A 88 27.15 -7.05 6.90
N THR A 89 25.89 -7.35 6.56
CA THR A 89 24.73 -6.57 6.98
C THR A 89 24.61 -6.52 8.51
N GLU A 90 24.88 -7.61 9.22
CA GLU A 90 24.75 -7.67 10.68
C GLU A 90 25.76 -6.73 11.36
N THR A 91 27.00 -6.72 10.91
CA THR A 91 28.02 -5.79 11.39
C THR A 91 27.61 -4.34 11.20
N ARG A 92 27.08 -3.99 10.02
CA ARG A 92 26.62 -2.65 9.67
C ARG A 92 25.42 -2.23 10.53
N VAL A 93 24.44 -3.11 10.71
CA VAL A 93 23.25 -2.88 11.55
C VAL A 93 23.64 -2.63 13.00
N ASN A 94 24.48 -3.48 13.58
CA ASN A 94 24.89 -3.36 14.98
C ASN A 94 25.67 -2.06 15.24
N ASP A 95 26.53 -1.66 14.32
CA ASP A 95 27.25 -0.39 14.43
C ASP A 95 26.29 0.80 14.40
N LEU A 96 25.38 0.83 13.42
CA LEU A 96 24.42 1.93 13.29
C LEU A 96 23.50 2.06 14.51
N ILE A 97 22.94 0.97 15.04
CA ILE A 97 22.14 0.98 16.26
C ILE A 97 22.93 1.52 17.44
N SER A 98 24.22 1.17 17.56
CA SER A 98 25.08 1.64 18.65
C SER A 98 25.29 3.16 18.64
N GLN A 99 25.06 3.82 17.49
CA GLN A 99 25.20 5.26 17.31
C GLN A 99 23.86 6.01 17.43
N MET A 100 22.73 5.30 17.43
CA MET A 100 21.39 5.91 17.47
C MET A 100 21.02 6.44 18.85
N THR A 101 20.28 7.54 18.85
CA THR A 101 19.57 8.04 20.04
C THR A 101 18.21 7.38 20.15
N PRO A 102 17.55 7.42 21.35
CA PRO A 102 16.18 6.93 21.50
C PRO A 102 15.18 7.56 20.52
N GLU A 103 15.36 8.81 20.13
CA GLU A 103 14.55 9.52 19.15
C GLU A 103 14.73 8.94 17.74
N GLU A 104 15.96 8.63 17.35
CA GLU A 104 16.28 8.03 16.06
C GLU A 104 15.81 6.57 15.98
N GLU A 105 15.97 5.79 17.06
CA GLU A 105 15.42 4.43 17.15
C GLU A 105 13.89 4.44 17.06
N ALA A 106 13.23 5.34 17.80
CA ALA A 106 11.77 5.47 17.73
C ALA A 106 11.28 5.84 16.34
N GLY A 107 11.98 6.76 15.65
CA GLY A 107 11.65 7.18 14.29
C GLY A 107 11.67 6.06 13.26
N LEU A 108 12.52 5.03 13.45
CA LEU A 108 12.52 3.83 12.60
C LEU A 108 11.21 3.03 12.68
N LEU A 109 10.55 3.04 13.84
CA LEU A 109 9.44 2.15 14.14
C LEU A 109 8.08 2.65 13.64
N PHE A 110 8.04 3.73 12.87
CA PHE A 110 6.78 4.26 12.33
C PHE A 110 6.78 4.32 10.81
N CYS A 111 5.67 3.88 10.21
CA CYS A 111 5.34 4.10 8.81
C CYS A 111 4.14 5.04 8.73
N VAL A 112 4.31 6.25 8.21
CA VAL A 112 3.32 7.31 8.30
C VAL A 112 2.71 7.62 6.95
N SER A 113 1.37 7.72 6.89
CA SER A 113 0.67 8.29 5.73
C SER A 113 0.75 9.81 5.79
N ALA A 114 1.43 10.43 4.84
CA ALA A 114 1.54 11.87 4.76
C ALA A 114 1.67 12.35 3.30
N ASN A 115 1.27 13.60 3.05
CA ASN A 115 1.64 14.27 1.81
C ASN A 115 3.10 14.74 1.87
N LEU A 116 3.65 15.18 0.74
CA LEU A 116 5.05 15.58 0.62
C LEU A 116 5.45 16.69 1.62
N GLU A 117 4.60 17.71 1.78
CA GLU A 117 4.88 18.85 2.66
C GLU A 117 4.94 18.41 4.13
N THR A 118 3.95 17.63 4.57
CA THR A 118 3.91 17.06 5.93
C THR A 118 5.08 16.11 6.15
N ALA A 119 5.37 15.20 5.23
CA ALA A 119 6.46 14.25 5.36
C ALA A 119 7.82 14.93 5.54
N ARG A 120 8.07 16.01 4.81
CA ARG A 120 9.31 16.81 4.94
C ARG A 120 9.50 17.42 6.33
N SER A 121 8.43 17.77 7.03
CA SER A 121 8.55 18.25 8.42
C SER A 121 8.72 17.10 9.40
N LEU A 122 8.06 15.95 9.16
CA LEU A 122 8.15 14.79 10.05
C LEU A 122 9.52 14.12 10.03
N ILE A 123 10.27 14.22 8.93
CA ILE A 123 11.62 13.63 8.83
C ILE A 123 12.54 14.21 9.91
N PRO A 124 12.79 15.54 10.01
CA PRO A 124 13.63 16.10 11.06
C PRO A 124 12.97 16.05 12.45
N ASP A 125 11.64 16.24 12.55
CA ASP A 125 10.96 16.35 13.83
C ASP A 125 10.92 15.01 14.58
N PHE A 126 10.83 13.89 13.86
CA PHE A 126 10.66 12.56 14.45
C PHE A 126 11.71 11.54 13.97
N ASN A 127 12.72 11.95 13.22
CA ASN A 127 13.65 11.03 12.56
C ASN A 127 12.92 9.97 11.72
N LEU A 128 11.83 10.36 11.04
CA LEU A 128 10.98 9.46 10.27
C LEU A 128 11.76 8.88 9.08
N THR A 129 11.72 7.55 8.93
CA THR A 129 12.44 6.86 7.85
C THR A 129 11.58 5.87 7.07
N CYS A 130 10.27 5.87 7.28
CA CYS A 130 9.32 5.07 6.49
C CYS A 130 8.02 5.84 6.27
N MET A 131 7.51 5.78 5.05
CA MET A 131 6.30 6.50 4.67
C MET A 131 5.43 5.67 3.72
N LEU A 132 4.11 5.64 4.00
CA LEU A 132 3.12 5.22 3.03
C LEU A 132 2.88 6.36 2.04
N PHE A 133 3.27 6.14 0.80
CA PHE A 133 3.08 7.06 -0.30
C PHE A 133 1.94 6.58 -1.22
N ASN A 134 0.82 7.27 -1.18
CA ASN A 134 -0.25 7.04 -2.15
C ASN A 134 0.18 7.62 -3.49
N LEU A 135 0.42 6.76 -4.47
CA LEU A 135 0.88 7.10 -5.82
C LEU A 135 -0.13 7.99 -6.53
N ASN A 136 -0.01 9.30 -6.34
CA ASN A 136 -0.77 10.30 -7.06
C ASN A 136 0.17 11.03 -8.01
N GLY A 137 -0.25 11.23 -9.26
CA GLY A 137 0.52 11.95 -10.26
C GLY A 137 1.20 11.05 -11.30
N THR A 138 2.02 11.64 -12.12
CA THR A 138 2.77 10.99 -13.19
C THR A 138 4.04 10.32 -12.67
N PRO A 139 4.63 9.34 -13.38
CA PRO A 139 5.85 8.67 -12.95
C PRO A 139 7.01 9.62 -12.63
N ASP A 140 7.19 10.67 -13.42
CA ASP A 140 8.21 11.70 -13.20
C ASP A 140 7.96 12.50 -11.92
N ASN A 141 6.70 12.82 -11.61
CA ASN A 141 6.34 13.47 -10.34
C ASN A 141 6.62 12.55 -9.15
N VAL A 142 6.34 11.25 -9.26
CA VAL A 142 6.65 10.28 -8.22
C VAL A 142 8.16 10.23 -7.96
N VAL A 143 8.97 10.05 -8.99
CA VAL A 143 10.44 10.02 -8.87
C VAL A 143 10.96 11.31 -8.22
N SER A 144 10.49 12.47 -8.69
CA SER A 144 10.90 13.77 -8.14
C SER A 144 10.54 13.90 -6.66
N THR A 145 9.32 13.51 -6.30
CA THR A 145 8.81 13.55 -4.91
C THR A 145 9.66 12.68 -3.99
N LEU A 146 9.89 11.42 -4.37
CA LEU A 146 10.61 10.48 -3.54
C LEU A 146 12.09 10.85 -3.40
N ASN A 147 12.73 11.33 -4.47
CA ASN A 147 14.09 11.87 -4.40
C ASN A 147 14.18 13.08 -3.45
N ASN A 148 13.21 13.98 -3.45
CA ASN A 148 13.17 15.11 -2.53
C ASN A 148 13.05 14.68 -1.05
N LEU A 149 12.31 13.61 -0.76
CA LEU A 149 12.19 13.06 0.59
C LEU A 149 13.47 12.34 1.01
N GLN A 150 14.11 11.59 0.10
CA GLN A 150 15.44 11.01 0.36
C GLN A 150 16.47 12.10 0.68
N ALA A 151 16.43 13.21 -0.05
CA ALA A 151 17.32 14.35 0.20
C ALA A 151 17.08 15.02 1.57
N ALA A 152 15.86 14.98 2.08
CA ALA A 152 15.59 15.44 3.44
C ALA A 152 16.21 14.49 4.48
N ALA A 153 16.02 13.17 4.31
CA ALA A 153 16.56 12.16 5.20
C ALA A 153 18.11 12.12 5.19
N GLU A 154 18.75 12.30 4.03
CA GLU A 154 20.23 12.34 3.93
C GLU A 154 20.87 13.48 4.72
N LYS A 155 20.13 14.57 4.97
CA LYS A 155 20.60 15.69 5.77
C LYS A 155 20.65 15.40 7.26
N GLU A 156 19.86 14.46 7.73
CA GLU A 156 19.81 14.09 9.14
C GLU A 156 21.16 13.50 9.62
N ARG A 157 21.34 13.45 10.93
CA ARG A 157 22.63 13.14 11.57
C ARG A 157 23.28 11.84 11.07
N LEU A 158 22.52 10.76 10.92
CA LEU A 158 23.01 9.45 10.49
C LEU A 158 22.72 9.14 9.02
N GLY A 159 22.01 10.03 8.32
CA GLY A 159 21.71 9.87 6.90
C GLY A 159 20.91 8.60 6.56
N VAL A 160 20.08 8.10 7.48
CA VAL A 160 19.30 6.87 7.29
C VAL A 160 18.27 7.08 6.18
N PRO A 161 18.33 6.30 5.08
CA PRO A 161 17.43 6.51 3.94
C PRO A 161 15.98 6.13 4.24
N MET A 162 15.05 6.74 3.50
CA MET A 162 13.62 6.46 3.59
C MET A 162 13.26 5.10 2.97
N ILE A 163 12.30 4.39 3.58
CA ILE A 163 11.51 3.35 2.92
C ILE A 163 10.22 4.00 2.43
N PHE A 164 9.88 3.80 1.17
CA PHE A 164 8.58 4.18 0.62
C PHE A 164 7.74 2.95 0.39
N THR A 165 6.52 2.96 0.94
CA THR A 165 5.55 1.89 0.78
C THR A 165 4.35 2.39 -0.02
N SER A 166 3.58 1.49 -0.61
CA SER A 166 2.34 1.81 -1.31
C SER A 166 1.23 0.83 -0.90
N ASP A 167 -0.01 1.31 -0.83
CA ASP A 167 -1.21 0.49 -0.59
C ASP A 167 -2.12 0.50 -1.83
N ARG A 168 -1.56 0.79 -2.97
CA ARG A 168 -2.29 0.81 -4.23
C ARG A 168 -1.56 -0.05 -5.25
N GLU A 169 -2.12 -1.22 -5.47
CA GLU A 169 -1.73 -2.00 -6.63
C GLU A 169 -2.21 -1.34 -7.92
N PHE A 170 -1.61 -1.69 -9.02
CA PHE A 170 -2.06 -1.51 -10.41
C PHE A 170 -2.84 -0.23 -10.78
N ASN A 171 -3.32 0.53 -9.79
CA ASN A 171 -3.93 1.86 -9.93
C ASN A 171 -2.92 3.00 -9.95
N ALA A 172 -1.65 2.69 -9.77
CA ALA A 172 -0.59 3.64 -10.00
C ALA A 172 -0.71 4.16 -11.43
N TRP A 173 -0.85 5.46 -11.58
CA TRP A 173 -0.90 6.14 -12.89
C TRP A 173 -2.11 5.76 -13.77
N GLY A 174 -3.29 5.63 -13.19
CA GLY A 174 -4.51 5.35 -13.94
C GLY A 174 -4.65 3.89 -14.39
N GLY A 175 -4.21 2.96 -13.56
CA GLY A 175 -4.07 1.54 -13.82
C GLY A 175 -5.15 0.89 -14.67
N TYR A 176 -4.73 -0.03 -15.51
CA TYR A 176 -5.58 -0.82 -16.39
C TYR A 176 -6.48 -1.79 -15.63
N ILE A 177 -6.11 -2.15 -14.39
CA ILE A 177 -6.78 -3.20 -13.63
C ILE A 177 -7.14 -2.64 -12.25
N ASP A 178 -8.40 -2.21 -12.12
CA ASP A 178 -9.00 -1.99 -10.82
C ASP A 178 -9.35 -3.38 -10.22
N LYS A 179 -8.89 -3.68 -8.99
CA LYS A 179 -9.12 -4.96 -8.30
C LYS A 179 -8.44 -6.18 -8.94
N ALA A 180 -7.13 -6.07 -9.18
CA ALA A 180 -6.33 -7.13 -9.77
C ALA A 180 -6.49 -8.51 -9.10
N HIS A 181 -6.62 -8.57 -7.78
CA HIS A 181 -6.79 -9.82 -7.03
C HIS A 181 -8.00 -10.63 -7.46
N ILE A 182 -9.16 -9.97 -7.68
CA ILE A 182 -10.37 -10.64 -8.18
C ILE A 182 -10.12 -11.17 -9.59
N ALA A 183 -9.44 -10.40 -10.41
CA ALA A 183 -9.09 -10.81 -11.77
C ALA A 183 -8.12 -11.99 -11.76
N TYR A 184 -7.11 -12.00 -10.89
CA TYR A 184 -6.20 -13.13 -10.73
C TYR A 184 -6.93 -14.39 -10.26
N GLY A 185 -7.80 -14.26 -9.25
CA GLY A 185 -8.62 -15.38 -8.76
C GLY A 185 -9.52 -15.95 -9.83
N THR A 186 -10.22 -15.11 -10.60
CA THR A 186 -11.14 -15.58 -11.64
C THR A 186 -10.44 -16.07 -12.89
N ALA A 187 -9.32 -15.50 -13.28
CA ALA A 187 -8.53 -15.95 -14.43
C ALA A 187 -7.92 -17.32 -14.23
N ASN A 188 -7.66 -17.72 -12.99
CA ASN A 188 -7.01 -18.98 -12.63
C ASN A 188 -5.76 -19.28 -13.47
N ASP A 189 -4.93 -18.23 -13.64
CA ASP A 189 -3.68 -18.30 -14.40
C ASP A 189 -2.51 -17.83 -13.50
N PRO A 190 -1.91 -18.73 -12.72
CA PRO A 190 -0.83 -18.40 -11.82
C PRO A 190 0.41 -17.81 -12.52
N GLU A 191 0.70 -18.26 -13.73
CA GLU A 191 1.82 -17.72 -14.52
C GLU A 191 1.58 -16.26 -14.92
N LEU A 192 0.34 -15.93 -15.25
CA LEU A 192 -0.03 -14.55 -15.56
C LEU A 192 0.01 -13.65 -14.33
N ALA A 193 -0.42 -14.16 -13.17
CA ALA A 193 -0.28 -13.46 -11.89
C ALA A 193 1.19 -13.14 -11.59
N TYR A 194 2.10 -14.12 -11.73
CA TYR A 194 3.53 -13.91 -11.58
C TYR A 194 4.08 -12.83 -12.51
N LYS A 195 3.77 -12.93 -13.81
CA LYS A 195 4.31 -11.98 -14.82
C LYS A 195 3.87 -10.56 -14.55
N LEU A 196 2.58 -10.34 -14.29
CA LEU A 196 2.06 -9.01 -14.00
C LEU A 196 2.64 -8.44 -12.71
N SER A 197 2.71 -9.25 -11.65
CA SER A 197 3.30 -8.82 -10.38
C SER A 197 4.79 -8.52 -10.50
N ASN A 198 5.52 -9.24 -11.36
CA ASN A 198 6.93 -8.96 -11.63
C ASN A 198 7.13 -7.65 -12.42
N ILE A 199 6.30 -7.40 -13.43
CA ILE A 199 6.34 -6.12 -14.18
C ILE A 199 5.98 -4.97 -13.25
N TYR A 200 4.93 -5.12 -12.46
CA TYR A 200 4.53 -4.14 -11.46
C TYR A 200 5.65 -3.86 -10.47
N GLY A 201 6.26 -4.90 -9.91
CA GLY A 201 7.39 -4.77 -8.98
C GLY A 201 8.56 -3.99 -9.59
N LYS A 202 8.96 -4.32 -10.83
CA LYS A 202 10.03 -3.59 -11.53
C LYS A 202 9.68 -2.11 -11.72
N ALA A 203 8.43 -1.81 -12.07
CA ALA A 203 7.97 -0.44 -12.23
C ALA A 203 8.04 0.34 -10.91
N MET A 204 7.59 -0.28 -9.79
CA MET A 204 7.63 0.36 -8.47
C MET A 204 9.05 0.63 -8.00
N VAL A 205 9.94 -0.36 -8.10
CA VAL A 205 11.37 -0.20 -7.75
C VAL A 205 12.02 0.89 -8.59
N ALA A 206 11.71 0.95 -9.88
CA ALA A 206 12.28 1.96 -10.77
C ALA A 206 11.92 3.39 -10.36
N VAL A 207 10.71 3.64 -9.87
CA VAL A 207 10.29 4.97 -9.38
C VAL A 207 10.66 5.24 -7.93
N GLY A 208 11.20 4.26 -7.20
CA GLY A 208 11.69 4.41 -5.83
C GLY A 208 10.72 3.96 -4.73
N ILE A 209 9.67 3.20 -5.06
CA ILE A 209 8.84 2.51 -4.07
C ILE A 209 9.47 1.16 -3.74
N HIS A 210 9.52 0.80 -2.47
CA HIS A 210 10.27 -0.37 -1.99
C HIS A 210 9.37 -1.52 -1.53
N VAL A 211 8.16 -1.22 -1.05
CA VAL A 211 7.24 -2.18 -0.43
C VAL A 211 5.81 -1.92 -0.90
N THR A 212 5.05 -2.95 -1.18
CA THR A 212 3.58 -2.85 -1.31
C THR A 212 2.88 -3.53 -0.15
N PHE A 213 1.75 -2.97 0.30
CA PHE A 213 0.88 -3.59 1.31
C PHE A 213 -0.10 -4.58 0.67
N GLU A 214 0.47 -5.51 -0.11
CA GLU A 214 -0.22 -6.56 -0.85
C GLU A 214 0.65 -7.83 -0.87
N PRO A 215 0.08 -8.99 -1.17
CA PRO A 215 -1.33 -9.33 -1.39
C PRO A 215 -2.09 -9.65 -0.10
N TYR A 216 -3.38 -9.95 -0.25
CA TYR A 216 -4.19 -10.53 0.81
C TYR A 216 -4.02 -12.04 0.84
N ALA A 217 -3.52 -12.62 1.94
CA ALA A 217 -3.37 -14.07 2.04
C ALA A 217 -4.58 -14.79 2.65
N ASN A 218 -5.47 -14.04 3.27
CA ASN A 218 -6.44 -14.61 4.23
C ASN A 218 -7.91 -14.22 4.02
N GLU A 219 -8.23 -13.43 3.01
CA GLU A 219 -9.62 -13.08 2.73
C GLU A 219 -10.26 -14.15 1.84
N ILE A 220 -10.59 -15.28 2.45
CA ILE A 220 -11.33 -16.35 1.77
C ILE A 220 -12.63 -15.79 1.19
N GLY A 221 -12.76 -15.90 -0.12
CA GLY A 221 -13.96 -15.49 -0.84
C GLY A 221 -14.03 -14.00 -1.22
N ALA A 222 -13.13 -13.13 -0.74
CA ALA A 222 -13.19 -11.71 -1.09
C ALA A 222 -12.36 -11.35 -2.33
N GLN A 223 -11.15 -11.91 -2.45
CA GLN A 223 -10.19 -11.50 -3.47
C GLN A 223 -9.94 -12.62 -4.51
N TYR A 224 -9.54 -13.82 -4.07
CA TYR A 224 -9.15 -14.89 -4.99
C TYR A 224 -10.17 -16.03 -5.09
N GLY A 225 -11.29 -15.96 -4.36
CA GLY A 225 -12.30 -17.03 -4.28
C GLY A 225 -12.26 -17.77 -2.94
N GLU A 226 -12.88 -18.96 -2.89
CA GLU A 226 -13.10 -19.69 -1.62
C GLU A 226 -12.24 -20.94 -1.46
N ASN A 227 -11.56 -21.40 -2.50
CA ASN A 227 -10.72 -22.58 -2.45
C ASN A 227 -9.33 -22.23 -1.90
N PRO A 228 -8.92 -22.75 -0.73
CA PRO A 228 -7.63 -22.40 -0.10
C PRO A 228 -6.41 -22.76 -0.96
N GLU A 229 -6.45 -23.90 -1.69
CA GLU A 229 -5.34 -24.32 -2.56
C GLU A 229 -5.21 -23.38 -3.77
N HIS A 230 -6.33 -22.95 -4.34
CA HIS A 230 -6.35 -21.98 -5.42
C HIS A 230 -5.80 -20.62 -4.94
N ILE A 231 -6.27 -20.14 -3.80
CA ILE A 231 -5.77 -18.91 -3.15
C ILE A 231 -4.26 -19.00 -2.96
N ALA A 232 -3.78 -20.10 -2.37
CA ALA A 232 -2.37 -20.30 -2.09
C ALA A 232 -1.50 -20.26 -3.36
N ASN A 233 -1.99 -20.88 -4.44
CA ASN A 233 -1.25 -20.91 -5.71
C ASN A 233 -1.12 -19.53 -6.32
N ILE A 234 -2.18 -18.73 -6.30
CA ILE A 234 -2.13 -17.33 -6.81
C ILE A 234 -1.26 -16.46 -5.90
N VAL A 235 -1.46 -16.50 -4.59
CA VAL A 235 -0.67 -15.72 -3.61
C VAL A 235 0.82 -16.03 -3.72
N TYR A 236 1.19 -17.31 -3.84
CA TYR A 236 2.59 -17.68 -4.05
C TYR A 236 3.20 -17.00 -5.28
N GLN A 237 2.49 -17.06 -6.42
CA GLN A 237 2.99 -16.51 -7.67
C GLN A 237 3.04 -14.99 -7.66
N GLU A 238 2.08 -14.35 -7.04
CA GLU A 238 2.02 -12.90 -6.90
C GLU A 238 3.18 -12.39 -6.02
N VAL A 239 3.35 -12.96 -4.84
CA VAL A 239 4.48 -12.68 -3.95
C VAL A 239 5.80 -12.92 -4.67
N LYS A 240 5.98 -14.11 -5.26
CA LYS A 240 7.22 -14.46 -5.97
C LYS A 240 7.54 -13.52 -7.11
N GLY A 241 6.52 -13.08 -7.86
CA GLY A 241 6.69 -12.12 -8.96
C GLY A 241 7.23 -10.78 -8.46
N MET A 242 6.70 -10.26 -7.36
CA MET A 242 7.14 -9.02 -6.73
C MET A 242 8.55 -9.15 -6.14
N GLU A 243 8.80 -10.20 -5.35
CA GLU A 243 10.11 -10.41 -4.71
C GLU A 243 11.23 -10.62 -5.74
N ASP A 244 11.00 -11.38 -6.81
CA ASP A 244 11.96 -11.55 -7.91
C ASP A 244 12.26 -10.24 -8.67
N ALA A 245 11.36 -9.25 -8.58
CA ALA A 245 11.57 -7.90 -9.09
C ALA A 245 12.36 -7.00 -8.13
N GLY A 246 12.68 -7.47 -6.92
CA GLY A 246 13.28 -6.68 -5.84
C GLY A 246 12.29 -5.79 -5.08
N PHE A 247 11.00 -5.96 -5.32
CA PHE A 247 9.90 -5.22 -4.70
C PHE A 247 9.31 -6.04 -3.56
N ALA A 248 9.47 -5.57 -2.33
CA ALA A 248 9.01 -6.31 -1.18
C ALA A 248 7.47 -6.34 -1.09
N SER A 249 6.93 -7.52 -0.87
CA SER A 249 5.52 -7.71 -0.55
C SER A 249 5.28 -7.63 0.95
N CYS A 250 4.21 -6.97 1.36
CA CYS A 250 3.70 -6.96 2.72
C CYS A 250 2.34 -7.65 2.75
N VAL A 251 2.36 -8.94 3.00
CA VAL A 251 1.15 -9.75 2.99
C VAL A 251 0.26 -9.42 4.18
N LYS A 252 -1.05 -9.30 3.94
CA LYS A 252 -2.04 -8.81 4.92
C LYS A 252 -3.33 -9.63 4.94
N HIS A 253 -4.14 -9.57 5.99
CA HIS A 253 -3.78 -9.10 7.32
C HIS A 253 -3.59 -10.29 8.24
N TRP A 254 -2.45 -10.36 8.92
CA TRP A 254 -2.13 -11.46 9.81
C TRP A 254 -3.10 -11.49 11.02
N ILE A 255 -3.77 -12.55 11.29
CA ILE A 255 -3.90 -13.86 10.62
C ILE A 255 -5.27 -13.99 9.95
N GLY A 256 -6.09 -12.96 9.97
CA GLY A 256 -7.45 -12.90 9.43
C GLY A 256 -8.36 -12.02 10.28
N ARG A 257 -9.36 -11.43 9.64
CA ARG A 257 -10.40 -10.69 10.35
C ARG A 257 -11.40 -11.68 10.94
N GLY A 258 -11.28 -11.93 12.25
CA GLY A 258 -12.27 -12.69 13.00
C GLY A 258 -13.58 -11.90 13.08
N GLY A 259 -14.50 -12.14 12.16
CA GLY A 259 -15.82 -11.51 12.19
C GLY A 259 -16.17 -10.65 10.98
N ASP A 260 -15.48 -10.80 9.86
CA ASP A 260 -15.91 -10.14 8.62
C ASP A 260 -17.26 -10.72 8.19
N SER A 261 -18.33 -9.97 8.52
CA SER A 261 -19.72 -10.30 8.25
C SER A 261 -20.09 -10.32 6.76
N ASN A 262 -19.14 -10.04 5.87
CA ASN A 262 -19.37 -10.00 4.43
C ASN A 262 -19.65 -11.37 3.81
N PHE A 263 -19.47 -12.47 4.56
CA PHE A 263 -19.65 -13.84 4.07
C PHE A 263 -20.74 -14.65 4.79
N GLY A 264 -21.76 -14.00 5.36
CA GLY A 264 -22.98 -14.69 5.84
C GLY A 264 -22.80 -15.81 6.88
N ASN A 265 -21.61 -16.32 7.06
CA ASN A 265 -21.16 -17.27 8.06
C ASN A 265 -19.73 -16.89 8.44
N ALA A 266 -19.59 -15.92 9.33
CA ALA A 266 -18.30 -15.54 9.91
C ALA A 266 -17.66 -16.76 10.60
N ARG A 267 -16.88 -17.51 9.84
CA ARG A 267 -16.06 -18.56 10.42
C ARG A 267 -14.86 -17.86 11.04
N SER A 268 -14.77 -17.88 12.37
CA SER A 268 -13.60 -17.35 13.06
C SER A 268 -12.33 -18.01 12.51
N VAL A 269 -11.20 -17.31 12.57
CA VAL A 269 -9.90 -17.90 12.23
C VAL A 269 -9.68 -19.20 12.97
N ALA A 270 -10.09 -19.28 14.26
CA ALA A 270 -10.01 -20.49 15.07
C ALA A 270 -10.78 -21.68 14.48
N GLN A 271 -11.91 -21.45 13.82
CA GLN A 271 -12.72 -22.54 13.22
C GLN A 271 -12.20 -23.05 11.88
N ASN A 272 -11.35 -22.27 11.19
CA ASN A 272 -10.80 -22.58 9.87
C ASN A 272 -9.30 -22.36 9.79
N PHE A 273 -8.59 -22.50 10.89
CA PHE A 273 -7.18 -22.19 10.99
C PHE A 273 -6.34 -22.80 9.87
N ASP A 274 -6.54 -24.09 9.58
CA ASP A 274 -5.77 -24.77 8.55
C ASP A 274 -5.98 -24.17 7.15
N ASN A 275 -7.21 -23.81 6.80
CA ASN A 275 -7.51 -23.16 5.52
C ASN A 275 -6.88 -21.77 5.39
N TRP A 276 -6.89 -21.00 6.49
CA TRP A 276 -6.24 -19.69 6.52
C TRP A 276 -4.72 -19.82 6.36
N MET A 277 -4.13 -20.84 6.97
CA MET A 277 -2.69 -21.04 6.93
C MET A 277 -2.16 -21.47 5.56
N VAL A 278 -2.98 -22.00 4.67
CA VAL A 278 -2.54 -22.40 3.33
C VAL A 278 -2.03 -21.17 2.55
N GLY A 279 -2.78 -20.09 2.54
CA GLY A 279 -2.38 -18.83 1.89
C GLY A 279 -1.13 -18.19 2.52
N TRP A 280 -1.06 -18.17 3.86
CA TRP A 280 0.10 -17.62 4.58
C TRP A 280 1.38 -18.42 4.34
N LYS A 281 1.30 -19.75 4.38
CA LYS A 281 2.46 -20.60 4.05
C LYS A 281 2.91 -20.43 2.60
N ALA A 282 1.98 -20.22 1.69
CA ALA A 282 2.28 -19.94 0.29
C ALA A 282 2.99 -18.60 0.13
N ALA A 283 2.54 -17.56 0.82
CA ALA A 283 3.20 -16.25 0.84
C ALA A 283 4.64 -16.34 1.36
N LEU A 284 4.84 -17.01 2.49
CA LEU A 284 6.18 -17.22 3.05
C LEU A 284 7.08 -18.00 2.09
N ALA A 285 6.56 -19.04 1.44
CA ALA A 285 7.29 -19.80 0.44
C ALA A 285 7.63 -18.98 -0.81
N GLY A 286 6.81 -17.97 -1.14
CA GLY A 286 7.07 -16.98 -2.20
C GLY A 286 8.17 -15.99 -1.86
N GLY A 287 8.55 -15.88 -0.58
CA GLY A 287 9.66 -15.05 -0.10
C GLY A 287 9.22 -13.70 0.47
N ASN A 288 7.95 -13.52 0.87
CA ASN A 288 7.49 -12.23 1.38
C ASN A 288 8.33 -11.73 2.55
N GLU A 289 8.66 -10.44 2.51
CA GLU A 289 9.57 -9.81 3.48
C GLU A 289 8.84 -9.05 4.59
N TRP A 290 7.56 -8.68 4.38
CA TRP A 290 6.78 -7.95 5.36
C TRP A 290 5.43 -8.62 5.60
N VAL A 291 4.91 -8.48 6.82
CA VAL A 291 3.57 -8.91 7.23
C VAL A 291 2.85 -7.76 7.90
N MET A 292 1.61 -7.50 7.51
CA MET A 292 0.76 -6.52 8.20
C MET A 292 -0.20 -7.25 9.12
N THR A 293 -0.27 -6.80 10.39
CA THR A 293 -1.22 -7.35 11.36
C THR A 293 -2.63 -6.83 11.10
N ASN A 294 -3.61 -7.63 11.46
CA ASN A 294 -5.01 -7.20 11.51
C ASN A 294 -5.26 -6.27 12.72
N CYS A 295 -6.30 -5.43 12.63
CA CYS A 295 -6.88 -4.64 13.72
C CYS A 295 -8.00 -5.38 14.46
N GLY A 296 -7.93 -6.69 14.60
CA GLY A 296 -8.97 -7.48 15.24
C GLY A 296 -8.43 -8.77 15.85
N GLY A 297 -9.25 -9.40 16.68
CA GLY A 297 -8.92 -10.69 17.29
C GLY A 297 -9.15 -11.86 16.34
N THR A 298 -8.44 -12.94 16.59
CA THR A 298 -8.49 -14.17 15.79
C THR A 298 -9.57 -15.16 16.28
N GLY A 299 -10.02 -14.98 17.51
CA GLY A 299 -10.86 -15.98 18.22
C GLY A 299 -10.07 -17.23 18.65
N ILE A 300 -8.76 -17.28 18.42
CA ILE A 300 -7.86 -18.34 18.94
C ILE A 300 -7.63 -18.11 20.43
N THR A 301 -7.44 -16.86 20.80
CA THR A 301 -7.35 -16.40 22.20
C THR A 301 -8.50 -15.46 22.52
N ASN A 302 -8.57 -15.00 23.77
CA ASN A 302 -9.50 -13.94 24.16
C ASN A 302 -8.96 -12.52 23.89
N THR A 303 -7.78 -12.39 23.27
CA THR A 303 -7.21 -11.11 22.88
C THR A 303 -7.92 -10.61 21.63
N THR A 304 -8.43 -9.39 21.61
CA THR A 304 -9.22 -8.85 20.50
C THR A 304 -8.40 -8.14 19.44
N ASP A 305 -7.08 -8.14 19.59
CA ASP A 305 -6.21 -7.58 18.58
C ASP A 305 -4.89 -8.35 18.52
N VAL A 306 -4.52 -8.74 17.33
CA VAL A 306 -3.44 -9.69 17.05
C VAL A 306 -2.06 -9.20 17.50
N LYS A 307 -1.80 -7.89 17.47
CA LYS A 307 -0.49 -7.34 17.86
C LYS A 307 -0.15 -7.55 19.34
N TRP A 308 -1.15 -7.73 20.18
CA TRP A 308 -0.99 -8.07 21.61
C TRP A 308 -1.24 -9.55 21.92
N ASP A 309 -1.56 -10.36 20.90
CA ASP A 309 -1.78 -11.79 21.06
C ASP A 309 -0.45 -12.55 20.93
N SER A 310 0.17 -12.84 22.06
CA SER A 310 1.45 -13.56 22.10
C SER A 310 1.40 -14.92 21.41
N VAL A 311 0.29 -15.64 21.51
CA VAL A 311 0.13 -16.97 20.88
C VAL A 311 0.13 -16.87 19.37
N THR A 312 -0.65 -15.96 18.83
CA THR A 312 -0.77 -15.76 17.38
C THR A 312 0.53 -15.19 16.79
N MET A 313 1.18 -14.26 17.50
CA MET A 313 2.44 -13.68 17.04
C MET A 313 3.61 -14.66 17.15
N SER A 314 3.69 -15.48 18.21
CA SER A 314 4.70 -16.56 18.31
C SER A 314 4.49 -17.62 17.22
N TYR A 315 3.26 -17.88 16.79
CA TYR A 315 3.04 -18.80 15.68
C TYR A 315 3.69 -18.29 14.39
N LEU A 316 3.56 -17.00 14.10
CA LEU A 316 4.23 -16.37 12.95
C LEU A 316 5.76 -16.43 13.10
N ARG A 317 6.26 -15.98 14.25
CA ARG A 317 7.70 -15.82 14.50
C ARG A 317 8.42 -17.15 14.70
N ASP A 318 7.91 -17.97 15.63
CA ASP A 318 8.62 -19.16 16.10
C ASP A 318 8.23 -20.41 15.31
N THR A 319 6.94 -20.58 14.98
CA THR A 319 6.46 -21.79 14.27
C THR A 319 6.65 -21.70 12.76
N LEU A 320 6.30 -20.57 12.16
CA LEU A 320 6.50 -20.35 10.72
C LEU A 320 7.89 -19.81 10.39
N GLY A 321 8.65 -19.35 11.38
CA GLY A 321 10.02 -18.88 11.22
C GLY A 321 10.14 -17.54 10.48
N PHE A 322 9.10 -16.69 10.52
CA PHE A 322 9.13 -15.41 9.84
C PHE A 322 10.03 -14.40 10.56
N ASP A 323 11.14 -14.01 9.93
CA ASP A 323 12.11 -13.03 10.45
C ASP A 323 12.09 -11.67 9.73
N GLY A 324 11.12 -11.46 8.85
CA GLY A 324 10.90 -10.17 8.19
C GLY A 324 10.22 -9.14 9.10
N ILE A 325 9.86 -8.00 8.54
CA ILE A 325 9.24 -6.89 9.26
C ILE A 325 7.75 -7.17 9.46
N VAL A 326 7.27 -7.00 10.70
CA VAL A 326 5.83 -6.98 11.01
C VAL A 326 5.40 -5.55 11.28
N VAL A 327 4.53 -5.03 10.42
CA VAL A 327 3.91 -3.72 10.56
C VAL A 327 2.46 -3.87 11.01
N THR A 328 1.96 -2.94 11.83
CA THR A 328 0.53 -2.90 12.16
C THR A 328 -0.28 -2.36 10.99
N ASP A 329 -1.55 -2.76 10.88
CA ASP A 329 -2.51 -2.00 10.10
C ASP A 329 -2.65 -0.57 10.66
N TRP A 330 -3.21 0.35 9.87
CA TRP A 330 -3.37 1.76 10.25
C TRP A 330 -4.40 1.90 11.38
N TRP A 331 -4.18 2.89 12.22
CA TRP A 331 -5.01 3.22 13.42
C TRP A 331 -4.96 2.19 14.55
N ALA A 332 -4.05 1.25 14.47
CA ALA A 332 -3.98 0.11 15.37
C ALA A 332 -3.72 0.46 16.85
N LEU A 333 -3.09 1.60 17.16
CA LEU A 333 -2.81 2.06 18.52
C LEU A 333 -3.58 3.32 18.92
N GLY A 334 -4.23 3.97 17.96
CA GLY A 334 -4.97 5.21 18.19
C GLY A 334 -6.38 5.03 18.75
N MET A 335 -6.95 3.83 18.74
CA MET A 335 -8.35 3.62 19.12
C MET A 335 -8.47 2.73 20.36
N ARG A 336 -8.51 3.33 21.55
CA ARG A 336 -8.83 2.60 22.80
C ARG A 336 -10.15 1.82 22.73
N GLN A 337 -11.10 2.24 21.90
CA GLN A 337 -12.36 1.52 21.70
C GLN A 337 -12.18 0.11 21.17
N GLN A 338 -11.12 -0.15 20.40
CA GLN A 338 -10.85 -1.49 19.88
C GLN A 338 -10.31 -2.45 20.94
N VAL A 339 -9.78 -1.91 22.03
CA VAL A 339 -9.22 -2.68 23.15
C VAL A 339 -10.08 -2.60 24.41
N SER A 340 -11.24 -1.95 24.36
CA SER A 340 -12.17 -1.88 25.49
C SER A 340 -12.81 -3.24 25.76
N GLY A 341 -12.71 -3.71 26.98
CA GLY A 341 -13.20 -5.03 27.40
C GLY A 341 -12.30 -6.19 27.01
N VAL A 342 -11.05 -5.89 26.62
CA VAL A 342 -10.06 -6.88 26.21
C VAL A 342 -9.01 -7.04 27.27
N THR A 343 -8.79 -8.28 27.64
CA THR A 343 -7.68 -8.65 28.50
C THR A 343 -6.65 -9.45 27.69
N ASN A 344 -5.39 -9.04 27.78
CA ASN A 344 -4.27 -9.88 27.39
C ASN A 344 -3.68 -10.50 28.67
N GLU A 345 -3.71 -11.83 28.79
CA GLU A 345 -3.25 -12.55 29.99
C GLU A 345 -3.86 -12.01 31.32
N GLY A 346 -5.10 -11.52 31.26
CA GLY A 346 -5.81 -10.98 32.42
C GLY A 346 -5.60 -9.47 32.66
N VAL A 347 -4.82 -8.79 31.82
CA VAL A 347 -4.59 -7.35 31.88
C VAL A 347 -5.53 -6.62 30.92
N GLU A 348 -6.34 -5.68 31.43
CA GLU A 348 -7.23 -4.87 30.59
C GLU A 348 -6.41 -3.85 29.78
N LEU A 349 -6.46 -3.96 28.44
CA LEU A 349 -5.63 -3.13 27.54
C LEU A 349 -6.06 -1.67 27.52
N SER A 350 -7.35 -1.39 27.67
CA SER A 350 -7.88 -0.01 27.67
C SER A 350 -7.41 0.82 28.89
N GLU A 351 -6.97 0.16 29.95
CA GLU A 351 -6.47 0.81 31.16
C GLU A 351 -4.95 1.04 31.13
N GLN A 352 -4.25 0.53 30.09
CA GLN A 352 -2.79 0.61 30.04
C GLN A 352 -2.31 1.96 29.48
N THR A 353 -1.07 2.32 29.85
CA THR A 353 -0.39 3.50 29.31
C THR A 353 0.04 3.27 27.86
N GLY A 354 0.28 4.34 27.11
CA GLY A 354 0.85 4.24 25.77
C GLY A 354 2.18 3.50 25.74
N ARG A 355 3.07 3.78 26.69
CA ARG A 355 4.36 3.10 26.84
C ARG A 355 4.21 1.59 26.97
N TRP A 356 3.28 1.15 27.83
CA TRP A 356 3.00 -0.28 28.00
C TRP A 356 2.47 -0.91 26.70
N LEU A 357 1.53 -0.26 26.03
CA LEU A 357 0.95 -0.77 24.78
C LEU A 357 2.00 -0.95 23.67
N TYR A 358 2.91 0.03 23.51
CA TYR A 358 4.01 -0.09 22.55
C TYR A 358 5.00 -1.18 22.95
N ASN A 359 5.38 -1.24 24.24
CA ASN A 359 6.30 -2.27 24.74
C ASN A 359 5.77 -3.68 24.50
N GLU A 360 4.51 -3.95 24.84
CA GLU A 360 3.90 -5.28 24.66
C GLU A 360 3.75 -5.66 23.18
N ALA A 361 3.39 -4.72 22.30
CA ALA A 361 3.35 -4.98 20.88
C ALA A 361 4.73 -5.34 20.31
N LEU A 362 5.76 -4.56 20.68
CA LEU A 362 7.14 -4.85 20.32
C LEU A 362 7.61 -6.19 20.88
N LYS A 363 7.39 -6.46 22.15
CA LYS A 363 7.72 -7.72 22.83
C LYS A 363 7.13 -8.92 22.07
N ASN A 364 5.88 -8.84 21.66
CA ASN A 364 5.18 -9.89 20.93
C ASN A 364 5.63 -10.05 19.46
N GLY A 365 6.49 -9.18 18.94
CA GLY A 365 7.10 -9.36 17.61
C GLY A 365 6.60 -8.41 16.53
N THR A 366 5.80 -7.38 16.87
CA THR A 366 5.58 -6.22 16.01
C THR A 366 6.88 -5.41 15.90
N ASP A 367 7.21 -4.91 14.72
CA ASP A 367 8.43 -4.14 14.50
C ASP A 367 8.13 -2.68 14.11
N MET A 368 6.99 -2.43 13.44
CA MET A 368 6.66 -1.11 12.93
C MET A 368 5.17 -0.80 13.13
N PHE A 369 4.87 0.47 13.31
CA PHE A 369 3.51 0.97 13.57
C PHE A 369 3.02 1.79 12.38
N GLY A 370 1.96 1.32 11.72
CA GLY A 370 1.25 2.06 10.68
C GLY A 370 0.48 3.23 11.29
N ALA A 371 0.66 4.42 10.74
CA ALA A 371 0.13 5.65 11.31
C ALA A 371 -0.53 6.55 10.26
N GLY A 372 -1.74 7.04 10.56
CA GLY A 372 -2.35 8.15 9.81
C GLY A 372 -1.69 9.51 10.10
N GLY A 373 -0.80 9.56 11.09
CA GLY A 373 0.03 10.70 11.49
C GLY A 373 0.69 10.44 12.85
N ILE A 374 1.71 11.23 13.16
CA ILE A 374 2.42 11.18 14.43
C ILE A 374 2.44 12.56 15.08
N LYS A 375 2.49 12.61 16.39
CA LYS A 375 2.54 13.83 17.20
C LYS A 375 3.41 13.63 18.44
N HIS A 376 3.90 14.75 18.99
CA HIS A 376 4.51 14.78 20.30
C HIS A 376 3.47 14.61 21.40
N GLY A 377 3.83 13.92 22.47
CA GLY A 377 2.99 13.62 23.62
C GLY A 377 2.83 12.13 23.86
N GLU A 378 2.06 11.76 24.88
CA GLU A 378 1.84 10.36 25.28
C GLU A 378 0.36 10.03 25.51
N GLU A 379 -0.53 10.97 25.25
CA GLU A 379 -1.97 10.79 25.49
C GLU A 379 -2.63 9.98 24.39
N ILE A 380 -2.84 8.71 24.61
CA ILE A 380 -3.70 7.88 23.76
C ILE A 380 -5.15 8.13 24.15
N SER A 381 -5.88 8.86 23.32
CA SER A 381 -7.29 9.17 23.53
C SER A 381 -8.21 8.17 22.83
N GLU A 382 -9.50 8.15 23.24
CA GLU A 382 -10.50 7.19 22.72
C GLU A 382 -10.76 7.27 21.20
N ASN A 383 -10.39 8.40 20.55
CA ASN A 383 -10.78 8.70 19.18
C ASN A 383 -9.66 9.31 18.32
N THR A 384 -8.38 9.15 18.66
CA THR A 384 -7.30 9.74 17.85
C THR A 384 -6.67 8.72 16.90
N MET A 385 -6.54 9.13 15.65
CA MET A 385 -5.79 8.39 14.63
C MET A 385 -4.27 8.65 14.68
N TRP A 386 -3.79 9.28 15.76
CA TRP A 386 -2.39 9.68 15.93
C TRP A 386 -1.61 8.65 16.72
N ASN A 387 -0.40 8.39 16.27
CA ASN A 387 0.58 7.63 17.04
C ASN A 387 1.55 8.57 17.77
N TRP A 388 2.19 8.05 18.82
CA TRP A 388 2.95 8.81 19.79
C TRP A 388 4.37 8.25 19.94
N PRO A 389 5.34 8.65 19.08
CA PRO A 389 6.74 8.22 19.22
C PRO A 389 7.34 8.51 20.58
N ASP A 390 6.90 9.59 21.23
CA ASP A 390 7.37 9.97 22.57
C ASP A 390 7.11 8.91 23.65
N CYS A 391 6.09 8.06 23.48
CA CYS A 391 5.87 6.89 24.34
C CYS A 391 7.08 5.95 24.32
N ILE A 392 7.67 5.72 23.14
CA ILE A 392 8.85 4.87 23.01
C ILE A 392 10.08 5.60 23.52
N VAL A 393 10.29 6.85 23.11
CA VAL A 393 11.43 7.69 23.52
C VAL A 393 11.53 7.82 25.03
N ASN A 394 10.44 8.25 25.68
CA ASN A 394 10.41 8.44 27.12
C ASN A 394 10.43 7.10 27.86
N GLY A 395 9.73 6.09 27.31
CA GLY A 395 9.76 4.74 27.86
C GLY A 395 11.16 4.12 27.87
N LEU A 396 11.97 4.33 26.83
CA LEU A 396 13.38 3.91 26.79
C LEU A 396 14.22 4.65 27.86
N LYS A 397 13.99 5.97 28.01
CA LYS A 397 14.73 6.80 28.99
C LYS A 397 14.42 6.44 30.43
N GLU A 398 13.18 6.03 30.71
CA GLU A 398 12.68 5.73 32.05
C GLU A 398 12.66 4.23 32.36
N GLY A 399 12.85 3.37 31.36
CA GLY A 399 12.89 1.91 31.51
C GLY A 399 11.52 1.22 31.44
N ASP A 400 10.46 1.94 31.03
CA ASP A 400 9.10 1.39 30.82
C ASP A 400 8.97 0.67 29.47
N VAL A 401 9.85 1.00 28.51
CA VAL A 401 9.99 0.30 27.24
C VAL A 401 11.35 -0.39 27.22
N GLU A 402 11.34 -1.70 26.96
CA GLU A 402 12.54 -2.51 27.00
C GLU A 402 13.37 -2.33 25.72
N LYS A 403 14.60 -1.81 25.86
CA LYS A 403 15.50 -1.53 24.73
C LYS A 403 15.71 -2.74 23.82
N GLN A 404 15.79 -3.94 24.35
CA GLN A 404 15.99 -5.15 23.56
C GLN A 404 14.94 -5.39 22.47
N TRP A 405 13.69 -5.00 22.71
CA TRP A 405 12.61 -5.13 21.72
C TRP A 405 12.68 -4.05 20.66
N VAL A 406 13.08 -2.85 21.03
CA VAL A 406 13.33 -1.73 20.11
C VAL A 406 14.52 -2.05 19.23
N ASP A 407 15.66 -2.50 19.81
CA ASP A 407 16.86 -2.89 19.06
C ASP A 407 16.58 -4.00 18.05
N ARG A 408 15.83 -5.03 18.46
CA ARG A 408 15.44 -6.12 17.57
C ARG A 408 14.62 -5.62 16.37
N SER A 409 13.67 -4.75 16.61
CA SER A 409 12.81 -4.18 15.56
C SER A 409 13.61 -3.23 14.66
N ALA A 410 14.44 -2.36 15.24
CA ALA A 410 15.36 -1.50 14.51
C ALA A 410 16.32 -2.33 13.63
N ALA A 411 16.85 -3.44 14.17
CA ALA A 411 17.73 -4.32 13.41
C ALA A 411 17.07 -4.91 12.16
N ARG A 412 15.81 -5.35 12.25
CA ARG A 412 15.07 -5.86 11.09
C ARG A 412 14.84 -4.78 10.04
N ILE A 413 14.46 -3.57 10.48
CA ILE A 413 14.21 -2.44 9.59
C ILE A 413 15.50 -1.99 8.89
N LEU A 414 16.61 -1.88 9.63
CA LEU A 414 17.90 -1.50 9.08
C LEU A 414 18.47 -2.58 8.17
N LYS A 415 18.34 -3.87 8.54
CA LYS A 415 18.70 -4.99 7.68
C LYS A 415 18.01 -4.89 6.33
N PHE A 416 16.69 -4.68 6.31
CA PHE A 416 15.95 -4.47 5.07
C PHE A 416 16.50 -3.31 4.24
N LYS A 417 16.80 -2.16 4.87
CA LYS A 417 17.36 -1.00 4.16
C LYS A 417 18.74 -1.31 3.54
N PHE A 418 19.61 -2.03 4.25
CA PHE A 418 20.91 -2.44 3.73
C PHE A 418 20.78 -3.45 2.59
N GLU A 419 19.95 -4.48 2.76
CA GLU A 419 19.75 -5.53 1.75
C GLU A 419 19.10 -5.00 0.47
N LYS A 420 18.26 -3.96 0.56
CA LYS A 420 17.71 -3.24 -0.60
C LYS A 420 18.67 -2.20 -1.19
N GLY A 421 19.89 -2.05 -0.64
CA GLY A 421 20.91 -1.10 -1.12
C GLY A 421 20.51 0.38 -0.98
N LEU A 422 19.63 0.70 -0.03
CA LEU A 422 19.13 2.07 0.13
C LEU A 422 20.20 3.01 0.68
N PHE A 423 21.13 2.53 1.46
CA PHE A 423 22.24 3.34 1.97
C PHE A 423 23.19 3.77 0.85
N GLU A 424 23.46 2.89 -0.11
CA GLU A 424 24.33 3.17 -1.25
C GLU A 424 23.61 4.00 -2.31
N ASN A 425 22.40 3.58 -2.71
CA ASN A 425 21.71 4.12 -3.89
C ASN A 425 20.24 4.48 -3.59
N PRO A 426 19.96 5.51 -2.74
CA PRO A 426 18.61 5.90 -2.39
C PRO A 426 17.86 6.65 -3.50
N TYR A 427 18.57 7.34 -4.40
CA TYR A 427 17.97 8.18 -5.45
C TYR A 427 17.72 7.39 -6.73
N ARG A 428 16.73 7.83 -7.49
CA ARG A 428 16.41 7.28 -8.81
C ARG A 428 16.72 8.27 -9.90
N VAL A 429 17.48 7.83 -10.91
CA VAL A 429 17.76 8.62 -12.10
C VAL A 429 16.49 8.67 -12.96
N MET A 430 16.02 9.86 -13.25
CA MET A 430 14.73 10.09 -13.93
C MET A 430 14.60 9.31 -15.24
N ASP A 431 15.58 9.43 -16.13
CA ASP A 431 15.49 8.82 -17.45
C ASP A 431 15.56 7.27 -17.37
N GLU A 432 16.30 6.72 -16.41
CA GLU A 432 16.33 5.27 -16.15
C GLU A 432 14.99 4.76 -15.62
N ALA A 433 14.39 5.49 -14.67
CA ALA A 433 13.08 5.15 -14.12
C ALA A 433 12.01 5.17 -15.22
N LEU A 434 11.94 6.25 -15.98
CA LEU A 434 10.95 6.40 -17.05
C LEU A 434 11.11 5.36 -18.17
N ALA A 435 12.33 4.93 -18.46
CA ALA A 435 12.58 3.86 -19.44
C ALA A 435 11.97 2.50 -19.02
N VAL A 436 11.76 2.28 -17.71
CA VAL A 436 11.11 1.07 -17.20
C VAL A 436 9.59 1.18 -17.20
N VAL A 437 9.04 2.35 -16.84
CA VAL A 437 7.62 2.49 -16.50
C VAL A 437 6.76 3.08 -17.59
N ALA A 438 7.35 3.66 -18.64
CA ALA A 438 6.61 4.45 -19.61
C ALA A 438 6.87 4.06 -21.06
N SER A 439 5.85 4.26 -21.90
CA SER A 439 6.01 4.11 -23.36
C SER A 439 6.92 5.20 -23.94
N PRO A 440 7.64 4.92 -25.03
CA PRO A 440 8.46 5.92 -25.72
C PRO A 440 7.66 7.15 -26.16
N GLU A 441 6.41 6.97 -26.59
CA GLU A 441 5.52 8.07 -26.99
C GLU A 441 5.17 8.96 -25.80
N TRP A 442 4.87 8.36 -24.65
CA TRP A 442 4.59 9.13 -23.43
C TRP A 442 5.83 9.92 -22.99
N ILE A 443 7.01 9.29 -22.98
CA ILE A 443 8.27 9.96 -22.63
C ILE A 443 8.52 11.17 -23.53
N ALA A 444 8.28 11.04 -24.83
CA ALA A 444 8.46 12.12 -25.79
C ALA A 444 7.49 13.29 -25.56
N ASN A 445 6.30 13.03 -25.01
CA ASN A 445 5.22 14.01 -24.85
C ASN A 445 4.92 14.36 -23.39
N ARG A 446 5.76 13.97 -22.44
CA ARG A 446 5.53 14.09 -20.99
C ARG A 446 5.31 15.52 -20.45
N THR A 447 5.59 16.54 -21.25
CA THR A 447 5.33 17.94 -20.90
C THR A 447 3.88 18.37 -21.13
N ALA A 448 3.05 17.55 -21.77
CA ALA A 448 1.63 17.82 -21.93
C ALA A 448 0.90 17.63 -20.59
N ILE A 449 -0.24 18.32 -20.43
CA ILE A 449 -1.11 18.14 -19.26
C ILE A 449 -1.63 16.71 -19.25
N HIS A 450 -1.38 15.99 -18.14
CA HIS A 450 -1.71 14.58 -18.01
C HIS A 450 -3.16 14.41 -17.54
N THR A 451 -3.94 13.76 -18.37
CA THR A 451 -5.26 13.22 -18.03
C THR A 451 -5.12 11.78 -17.57
N ASN A 452 -6.19 11.16 -17.02
CA ASN A 452 -6.19 9.73 -16.74
C ASN A 452 -5.96 8.86 -18.00
N GLU A 453 -6.33 9.36 -19.17
CA GLU A 453 -6.08 8.69 -20.46
C GLU A 453 -4.59 8.73 -20.82
N ASP A 454 -3.94 9.88 -20.59
CA ASP A 454 -2.50 10.01 -20.80
C ASP A 454 -1.69 9.11 -19.87
N LEU A 455 -2.14 8.98 -18.61
CA LEU A 455 -1.52 8.07 -17.65
C LEU A 455 -1.67 6.58 -18.05
N ARG A 456 -2.79 6.21 -18.66
CA ARG A 456 -2.97 4.87 -19.23
C ARG A 456 -2.08 4.67 -20.46
N ALA A 457 -1.95 5.68 -21.29
CA ALA A 457 -1.07 5.66 -22.46
C ALA A 457 0.43 5.62 -22.09
N ALA A 458 0.78 5.95 -20.84
CA ALA A 458 2.16 5.83 -20.37
C ALA A 458 2.65 4.38 -20.27
N ARG A 459 1.75 3.40 -20.16
CA ARG A 459 2.08 1.99 -19.93
C ARG A 459 2.91 1.37 -21.05
N THR A 460 3.79 0.44 -20.67
CA THR A 460 4.54 -0.35 -21.66
C THR A 460 3.61 -1.27 -22.44
N ALA A 461 3.97 -1.58 -23.70
CA ALA A 461 3.16 -2.48 -24.54
C ALA A 461 3.02 -3.88 -23.92
N GLU A 462 4.04 -4.38 -23.25
CA GLU A 462 4.00 -5.67 -22.57
C GLU A 462 3.00 -5.67 -21.41
N GLU A 463 2.98 -4.61 -20.60
CA GLU A 463 2.02 -4.47 -19.52
C GLU A 463 0.59 -4.42 -20.04
N VAL A 464 0.34 -3.66 -21.09
CA VAL A 464 -0.98 -3.57 -21.73
C VAL A 464 -1.44 -4.94 -22.24
N GLU A 465 -0.59 -5.66 -22.97
CA GLU A 465 -0.93 -7.00 -23.51
C GLU A 465 -1.28 -7.99 -22.38
N LEU A 466 -0.50 -8.03 -21.30
CA LEU A 466 -0.75 -8.93 -20.19
C LEU A 466 -1.99 -8.54 -19.40
N ALA A 467 -2.24 -7.24 -19.23
CA ALA A 467 -3.45 -6.74 -18.57
C ALA A 467 -4.72 -7.07 -19.38
N GLU A 468 -4.69 -6.89 -20.70
CA GLU A 468 -5.80 -7.29 -21.58
C GLU A 468 -6.04 -8.81 -21.52
N LYS A 469 -4.98 -9.61 -21.48
CA LYS A 469 -5.08 -11.05 -21.30
C LYS A 469 -5.71 -11.43 -19.97
N LEU A 470 -5.34 -10.74 -18.88
CA LEU A 470 -5.93 -10.96 -17.57
C LEU A 470 -7.42 -10.60 -17.59
N GLN A 471 -7.79 -9.44 -18.13
CA GLN A 471 -9.19 -9.03 -18.26
C GLN A 471 -10.02 -10.04 -19.06
N ALA A 472 -9.50 -10.51 -20.20
CA ALA A 472 -10.18 -11.52 -21.01
C ALA A 472 -10.37 -12.85 -20.25
N LYS A 473 -9.38 -13.28 -19.47
CA LYS A 473 -9.47 -14.51 -18.67
C LYS A 473 -10.31 -14.37 -17.42
N SER A 474 -10.50 -13.15 -16.89
CA SER A 474 -11.33 -12.90 -15.71
C SER A 474 -12.83 -12.89 -16.01
N ALA A 475 -13.23 -12.93 -17.27
CA ALA A 475 -14.63 -13.07 -17.65
C ALA A 475 -15.10 -14.52 -17.46
N VAL A 476 -16.05 -14.72 -16.55
CA VAL A 476 -16.61 -16.06 -16.25
C VAL A 476 -17.95 -16.22 -16.96
N LEU A 477 -18.01 -17.18 -17.91
CA LEU A 477 -19.25 -17.55 -18.57
C LEU A 477 -20.04 -18.51 -17.67
N VAL A 478 -21.06 -18.00 -16.99
CA VAL A 478 -21.87 -18.76 -16.04
C VAL A 478 -22.94 -19.57 -16.75
N LYS A 479 -23.55 -19.01 -17.81
CA LYS A 479 -24.66 -19.62 -18.54
C LYS A 479 -24.61 -19.23 -20.02
N ASN A 480 -24.75 -20.19 -20.93
CA ASN A 480 -24.85 -20.00 -22.38
C ASN A 480 -25.61 -21.17 -23.02
N ASP A 481 -26.81 -21.48 -22.50
CA ASP A 481 -27.54 -22.70 -22.82
C ASP A 481 -27.91 -22.84 -24.30
N ASN A 482 -28.15 -21.71 -24.96
CA ASN A 482 -28.55 -21.69 -26.37
C ASN A 482 -27.39 -21.35 -27.32
N GLY A 483 -26.14 -21.30 -26.81
CA GLY A 483 -24.97 -20.97 -27.62
C GLY A 483 -25.01 -19.55 -28.22
N LEU A 484 -25.61 -18.59 -27.50
CA LEU A 484 -25.69 -17.19 -27.93
C LEU A 484 -24.31 -16.55 -28.08
N LEU A 485 -23.40 -16.88 -27.18
CA LEU A 485 -22.01 -16.43 -27.22
C LEU A 485 -21.10 -17.48 -27.90
N PRO A 486 -20.10 -17.03 -28.69
CA PRO A 486 -19.77 -15.63 -29.02
C PRO A 486 -20.73 -15.00 -30.03
N LEU A 487 -20.99 -13.71 -29.90
CA LEU A 487 -21.82 -12.97 -30.87
C LEU A 487 -21.13 -12.90 -32.24
N ALA A 488 -21.94 -12.98 -33.28
CA ALA A 488 -21.44 -12.80 -34.66
C ALA A 488 -21.04 -11.34 -34.89
N LYS A 489 -19.99 -11.14 -35.71
CA LYS A 489 -19.57 -9.78 -36.09
C LYS A 489 -20.70 -9.10 -36.88
N GLY A 490 -21.00 -7.86 -36.49
CA GLY A 490 -22.07 -7.08 -37.10
C GLY A 490 -23.43 -7.23 -36.40
N THR A 491 -23.54 -8.00 -35.32
CA THR A 491 -24.75 -8.09 -34.48
C THR A 491 -25.20 -6.70 -34.03
N LYS A 492 -26.49 -6.44 -34.11
CA LYS A 492 -27.10 -5.23 -33.56
C LYS A 492 -27.35 -5.41 -32.06
N VAL A 493 -26.79 -4.54 -31.26
CA VAL A 493 -26.80 -4.62 -29.80
C VAL A 493 -27.54 -3.45 -29.18
N TYR A 494 -28.52 -3.72 -28.36
CA TYR A 494 -29.09 -2.75 -27.42
C TYR A 494 -28.36 -2.93 -26.07
N ILE A 495 -27.94 -1.85 -25.42
CA ILE A 495 -27.21 -1.94 -24.14
C ILE A 495 -27.78 -1.01 -23.09
N GLU A 496 -27.94 -1.54 -21.86
CA GLU A 496 -28.25 -0.78 -20.65
C GLU A 496 -27.20 -0.98 -19.56
N SER A 497 -27.02 0.08 -18.75
CA SER A 497 -26.16 0.07 -17.56
C SER A 497 -26.72 1.02 -16.51
N SER A 498 -26.49 0.70 -15.24
CA SER A 498 -26.79 1.61 -14.12
C SER A 498 -25.85 2.84 -14.04
N SER A 499 -24.78 2.88 -14.82
CA SER A 499 -23.80 3.97 -14.89
C SER A 499 -23.72 4.54 -16.29
N ALA A 500 -23.95 5.84 -16.43
CA ALA A 500 -23.88 6.54 -17.72
C ALA A 500 -22.47 6.50 -18.31
N ASP A 501 -21.44 6.73 -17.50
CA ASP A 501 -20.03 6.70 -17.96
C ASP A 501 -19.66 5.31 -18.45
N THR A 502 -20.09 4.27 -17.74
CA THR A 502 -19.89 2.87 -18.12
C THR A 502 -20.61 2.56 -19.43
N LEU A 503 -21.84 3.05 -19.59
CA LEU A 503 -22.65 2.85 -20.80
C LEU A 503 -21.95 3.40 -22.05
N ASP A 504 -21.46 4.64 -21.99
CA ASP A 504 -20.76 5.28 -23.12
C ASP A 504 -19.48 4.55 -23.50
N HIS A 505 -18.76 4.08 -22.50
CA HIS A 505 -17.54 3.28 -22.69
C HIS A 505 -17.86 1.96 -23.42
N TYR A 506 -18.87 1.22 -22.96
CA TYR A 506 -19.31 -0.02 -23.61
C TYR A 506 -19.86 0.21 -25.02
N LYS A 507 -20.64 1.26 -25.25
CA LYS A 507 -21.11 1.62 -26.60
C LYS A 507 -19.94 1.80 -27.57
N THR A 508 -18.87 2.46 -27.11
CA THR A 508 -17.67 2.66 -27.92
C THR A 508 -17.01 1.33 -28.29
N TYR A 509 -16.83 0.42 -27.34
CA TYR A 509 -16.23 -0.89 -27.59
C TYR A 509 -17.11 -1.77 -28.50
N LEU A 510 -18.41 -1.83 -28.23
CA LEU A 510 -19.35 -2.65 -28.97
C LEU A 510 -19.47 -2.22 -30.44
N ASN A 511 -19.33 -0.94 -30.72
CA ASN A 511 -19.30 -0.42 -32.10
C ASN A 511 -18.10 -0.90 -32.92
N ASN A 512 -17.06 -1.45 -32.30
CA ASN A 512 -15.95 -2.10 -33.01
C ASN A 512 -16.29 -3.52 -33.50
N PHE A 513 -17.31 -4.16 -32.90
CA PHE A 513 -17.70 -5.54 -33.20
C PHE A 513 -19.05 -5.64 -33.89
N GLY A 514 -19.99 -4.72 -33.58
CA GLY A 514 -21.35 -4.74 -34.05
C GLY A 514 -21.87 -3.33 -34.31
N THR A 515 -23.17 -3.15 -34.16
CA THR A 515 -23.85 -1.85 -34.26
C THR A 515 -24.68 -1.65 -32.98
N VAL A 516 -24.36 -0.64 -32.21
CA VAL A 516 -25.20 -0.26 -31.06
C VAL A 516 -26.44 0.48 -31.59
N VAL A 517 -27.61 0.01 -31.18
CA VAL A 517 -28.92 0.59 -31.52
C VAL A 517 -29.55 1.26 -30.31
N GLU A 518 -30.42 2.26 -30.56
CA GLU A 518 -31.04 3.04 -29.50
C GLU A 518 -32.32 2.40 -28.93
N ASN A 519 -33.00 1.54 -29.71
CA ASN A 519 -34.22 0.88 -29.28
C ASN A 519 -34.04 -0.63 -29.23
N LEU A 520 -34.58 -1.26 -28.18
CA LEU A 520 -34.52 -2.70 -28.00
C LEU A 520 -35.13 -3.50 -29.16
N GLU A 521 -36.22 -2.99 -29.75
CA GLU A 521 -36.87 -3.64 -30.88
C GLU A 521 -36.00 -3.78 -32.12
N ASP A 522 -35.07 -2.82 -32.31
CA ASP A 522 -34.14 -2.79 -33.45
C ASP A 522 -32.93 -3.71 -33.26
N ALA A 523 -32.73 -4.24 -32.03
CA ALA A 523 -31.60 -5.07 -31.69
C ALA A 523 -31.77 -6.53 -32.10
N ASP A 524 -30.66 -7.21 -32.30
CA ASP A 524 -30.56 -8.68 -32.39
C ASP A 524 -30.40 -9.32 -31.00
N VAL A 525 -29.80 -8.57 -30.07
CA VAL A 525 -29.52 -8.99 -28.70
C VAL A 525 -29.52 -7.79 -27.75
N ALA A 526 -30.04 -7.97 -26.53
CA ALA A 526 -29.88 -7.02 -25.43
C ALA A 526 -28.66 -7.38 -24.57
N ILE A 527 -27.94 -6.37 -24.09
CA ILE A 527 -26.84 -6.53 -23.12
C ILE A 527 -27.12 -5.64 -21.91
N GLY A 528 -27.15 -6.24 -20.73
CA GLY A 528 -27.22 -5.53 -19.45
C GLY A 528 -25.87 -5.56 -18.75
N TYR A 529 -25.40 -4.40 -18.28
CA TYR A 529 -24.20 -4.30 -17.44
C TYR A 529 -24.55 -3.67 -16.11
N PHE A 530 -24.57 -4.50 -15.06
CA PHE A 530 -25.03 -4.10 -13.73
C PHE A 530 -24.05 -4.56 -12.64
N SER A 531 -24.04 -3.87 -11.51
CA SER A 531 -23.22 -4.27 -10.35
C SER A 531 -23.80 -5.48 -9.60
N ALA A 532 -25.10 -5.69 -9.71
CA ALA A 532 -25.83 -6.82 -9.12
C ALA A 532 -27.14 -7.03 -9.90
N LEU A 533 -27.80 -8.15 -9.68
CA LEU A 533 -29.17 -8.35 -10.13
C LEU A 533 -30.09 -7.48 -9.28
N ASN A 534 -30.52 -6.37 -9.84
CA ASN A 534 -31.37 -5.36 -9.21
C ASN A 534 -32.61 -5.10 -10.07
N ASP A 535 -33.52 -4.25 -9.59
CA ASP A 535 -34.79 -3.93 -10.29
C ASP A 535 -34.56 -3.50 -11.75
N ALA A 536 -33.45 -2.77 -12.04
CA ALA A 536 -33.13 -2.36 -13.41
C ALA A 536 -32.69 -3.52 -14.30
N ALA A 537 -31.90 -4.44 -13.74
CA ALA A 537 -31.50 -5.66 -14.45
C ALA A 537 -32.69 -6.58 -14.70
N GLU A 538 -33.59 -6.74 -13.71
CA GLU A 538 -34.82 -7.52 -13.84
C GLU A 538 -35.75 -6.92 -14.89
N LEU A 539 -35.94 -5.58 -14.90
CA LEU A 539 -36.74 -4.88 -15.88
C LEU A 539 -36.20 -5.10 -17.31
N LEU A 540 -34.90 -4.97 -17.52
CA LEU A 540 -34.30 -5.23 -18.83
C LEU A 540 -34.55 -6.67 -19.29
N VAL A 541 -34.51 -7.65 -18.37
CA VAL A 541 -34.83 -9.04 -18.69
C VAL A 541 -36.28 -9.20 -19.13
N GLU A 542 -37.24 -8.57 -18.42
CA GLU A 542 -38.67 -8.60 -18.77
C GLU A 542 -38.91 -7.94 -20.13
N ASP A 543 -38.35 -6.75 -20.35
CA ASP A 543 -38.47 -6.03 -21.63
C ASP A 543 -37.91 -6.81 -22.80
N ALA A 544 -36.71 -7.45 -22.61
CA ALA A 544 -36.12 -8.29 -23.64
C ALA A 544 -36.96 -9.54 -23.95
N GLN A 545 -37.55 -10.17 -22.93
CA GLN A 545 -38.44 -11.32 -23.09
C GLN A 545 -39.71 -10.92 -23.84
N ASP A 546 -40.32 -9.80 -23.46
CA ASP A 546 -41.54 -9.29 -24.12
C ASP A 546 -41.25 -8.92 -25.59
N ALA A 547 -40.08 -8.37 -25.89
CA ALA A 547 -39.62 -8.08 -27.24
C ALA A 547 -39.12 -9.33 -28.01
N GLY A 548 -39.08 -10.49 -27.39
CA GLY A 548 -38.58 -11.74 -27.98
C GLY A 548 -37.09 -11.70 -28.35
N LYS A 549 -36.30 -10.91 -27.60
CA LYS A 549 -34.86 -10.72 -27.84
C LYS A 549 -34.03 -11.56 -26.86
N PRO A 550 -32.96 -12.23 -27.32
CA PRO A 550 -32.01 -12.84 -26.41
C PRO A 550 -31.29 -11.76 -25.59
N ILE A 551 -30.93 -12.11 -24.35
CA ILE A 551 -30.27 -11.19 -23.43
C ILE A 551 -28.97 -11.76 -22.89
N ILE A 552 -27.97 -10.90 -22.73
CA ILE A 552 -26.71 -11.16 -22.03
C ILE A 552 -26.65 -10.25 -20.83
N LEU A 553 -26.56 -10.84 -19.63
CA LEU A 553 -26.32 -10.08 -18.41
C LEU A 553 -24.86 -10.18 -18.01
N THR A 554 -24.19 -9.04 -17.91
CA THR A 554 -22.85 -8.92 -17.36
C THR A 554 -22.92 -8.29 -15.98
N MET A 555 -22.38 -8.98 -14.98
CA MET A 555 -22.33 -8.51 -13.60
C MET A 555 -20.89 -8.42 -13.12
N VAL A 556 -20.58 -7.37 -12.37
CA VAL A 556 -19.23 -7.07 -11.85
C VAL A 556 -19.06 -7.54 -10.40
N SER A 557 -20.10 -8.13 -9.81
CA SER A 557 -20.09 -8.62 -8.43
C SER A 557 -20.14 -10.15 -8.34
N LYS A 558 -19.93 -10.67 -7.14
CA LYS A 558 -20.21 -12.09 -6.85
C LYS A 558 -21.65 -12.41 -7.19
N VAL A 559 -21.82 -13.40 -8.05
CA VAL A 559 -23.14 -13.96 -8.33
C VAL A 559 -23.45 -14.97 -7.25
N THR A 560 -24.47 -14.73 -6.46
CA THR A 560 -24.92 -15.68 -5.43
C THR A 560 -25.58 -16.91 -6.06
N GLU A 561 -25.61 -18.04 -5.35
CA GLU A 561 -26.32 -19.24 -5.80
C GLU A 561 -27.84 -18.96 -6.06
N TYR A 562 -28.41 -18.02 -5.30
CA TYR A 562 -29.77 -17.56 -5.47
C TYR A 562 -29.96 -16.82 -6.80
N GLU A 563 -29.06 -15.89 -7.10
CA GLU A 563 -29.07 -15.12 -8.36
C GLU A 563 -28.83 -16.05 -9.55
N LEU A 564 -27.92 -17.03 -9.44
CA LEU A 564 -27.71 -18.05 -10.47
C LEU A 564 -28.94 -18.91 -10.77
N LYS A 565 -29.70 -19.28 -9.74
CA LYS A 565 -30.91 -20.07 -9.90
C LYS A 565 -32.07 -19.26 -10.49
N ASN A 566 -32.11 -17.97 -10.22
CA ASN A 566 -33.17 -17.07 -10.67
C ASN A 566 -32.79 -16.27 -11.92
N ALA A 567 -31.51 -16.21 -12.27
CA ALA A 567 -31.07 -15.63 -13.53
C ALA A 567 -31.54 -16.49 -14.69
N VAL A 568 -32.69 -16.08 -15.20
CA VAL A 568 -33.21 -16.48 -16.52
C VAL A 568 -33.55 -17.97 -16.64
N SER A 569 -34.72 -18.32 -16.27
CA SER A 569 -35.43 -19.48 -16.85
C SER A 569 -35.93 -19.13 -18.25
#